data_8f84121d54d7c6e0263454b6fc70f775
#
_entry.id   8f84121d54d7c6e0263454b6fc70f775
#
_cell.length_a   1.000
_cell.length_b   1.000
_cell.length_c   1.000
_cell.angle_alpha   90.00
_cell.angle_beta   90.00
_cell.angle_gamma   90.00
#
_symmetry.space_group_name_H-M   'P 1'
#
loop_
_entity.id
_entity.type
_entity.pdbx_description
1 polymer ?
#
loop_
_entity_poly.entity_id
_entity_poly.type
_entity_poly.pdbx_seq_one_letter_code
_entity_poly.pdbx_strand_id
1 'polypeptide(L)'
;MSKTNQLQNINKSKKSYIIYKSTKGFDLYTDFSRKIILNKRNVFRFLNQKIPTKGFKETDLFIGFFGYELLNSLIGVKVPQQRGINFPKGIFYKPEKKISLNNKLIYNPKIKTNFKKKFKINIDSQNYRKIFDKFKKKIKSGETYQIKICTKYKMKSKIDPLDLFCRLSHTNLAPEAFMIKDENYSIISCSPENLITKIGPVVTTKPIAGTVKKSKKMTKNKALK
;
A
#
# COMPACT_ATOMS: atom_id res chain seq x y z
N MET A 1 -29.89 -5.15 3.18
CA MET A 1 -28.76 -4.82 4.11
C MET A 1 -28.00 -3.63 3.57
N SER A 2 -27.69 -2.65 4.41
CA SER A 2 -26.84 -1.55 3.97
C SER A 2 -25.42 -2.04 3.65
N LYS A 3 -24.73 -1.41 2.69
CA LYS A 3 -23.35 -1.77 2.32
C LYS A 3 -22.37 -1.68 3.50
N THR A 4 -22.64 -0.80 4.45
CA THR A 4 -21.90 -0.64 5.71
C THR A 4 -22.02 -1.87 6.60
N ASN A 5 -23.21 -2.46 6.71
CA ASN A 5 -23.44 -3.68 7.48
C ASN A 5 -22.75 -4.87 6.84
N GLN A 6 -22.67 -4.92 5.50
CA GLN A 6 -21.91 -5.97 4.80
C GLN A 6 -20.42 -5.91 5.13
N LEU A 7 -19.81 -4.72 5.10
CA LEU A 7 -18.38 -4.58 5.43
C LEU A 7 -18.08 -4.97 6.88
N GLN A 8 -18.94 -4.57 7.82
CA GLN A 8 -18.79 -4.96 9.22
C GLN A 8 -18.92 -6.47 9.42
N ASN A 9 -19.89 -7.11 8.75
CA ASN A 9 -20.08 -8.55 8.84
C ASN A 9 -18.90 -9.33 8.26
N ILE A 10 -18.35 -8.89 7.12
CA ILE A 10 -17.15 -9.48 6.53
C ILE A 10 -15.94 -9.30 7.45
N ASN A 11 -15.78 -8.13 8.07
CA ASN A 11 -14.69 -7.92 9.03
C ASN A 11 -14.79 -8.83 10.26
N LYS A 12 -15.99 -9.03 10.78
CA LYS A 12 -16.27 -9.95 11.91
C LYS A 12 -16.06 -11.42 11.55
N SER A 13 -16.33 -11.82 10.31
CA SER A 13 -16.23 -13.21 9.84
C SER A 13 -14.79 -13.76 9.74
N LYS A 14 -13.77 -12.94 10.04
CA LYS A 14 -12.34 -13.28 9.91
C LYS A 14 -11.89 -13.72 8.50
N LYS A 15 -12.75 -13.63 7.49
CA LYS A 15 -12.40 -13.93 6.10
C LYS A 15 -11.44 -12.90 5.54
N SER A 16 -10.62 -13.32 4.57
CA SER A 16 -9.78 -12.40 3.81
C SER A 16 -10.63 -11.49 2.91
N TYR A 17 -10.26 -10.22 2.80
CA TYR A 17 -10.87 -9.28 1.88
C TYR A 17 -9.89 -8.18 1.49
N ILE A 18 -10.19 -7.49 0.39
CA ILE A 18 -9.38 -6.37 -0.10
C ILE A 18 -10.31 -5.18 -0.35
N ILE A 19 -9.92 -4.01 0.15
CA ILE A 19 -10.56 -2.74 -0.20
C ILE A 19 -9.55 -1.94 -1.01
N TYR A 20 -9.99 -1.44 -2.15
CA TYR A 20 -9.17 -0.61 -3.04
C TYR A 20 -9.91 0.66 -3.44
N LYS A 21 -9.22 1.80 -3.44
CA LYS A 21 -9.78 3.07 -3.89
C LYS A 21 -9.90 3.07 -5.41
N SER A 22 -11.10 3.31 -5.91
CA SER A 22 -11.40 3.48 -7.33
C SER A 22 -11.74 4.94 -7.64
N THR A 23 -11.94 5.26 -8.90
CA THR A 23 -12.36 6.60 -9.33
C THR A 23 -13.76 6.98 -8.81
N LYS A 24 -14.60 5.99 -8.52
CA LYS A 24 -15.99 6.16 -8.06
C LYS A 24 -16.18 5.98 -6.54
N GLY A 25 -15.10 5.72 -5.79
CA GLY A 25 -15.15 5.46 -4.35
C GLY A 25 -14.21 4.35 -3.94
N PHE A 26 -14.72 3.34 -3.24
CA PHE A 26 -13.96 2.17 -2.84
C PHE A 26 -14.63 0.91 -3.39
N ASP A 27 -13.84 -0.04 -3.83
CA ASP A 27 -14.27 -1.36 -4.22
C ASP A 27 -13.81 -2.38 -3.17
N LEU A 28 -14.75 -3.23 -2.75
CA LEU A 28 -14.50 -4.34 -1.83
C LEU A 28 -14.48 -5.64 -2.63
N TYR A 29 -13.40 -6.37 -2.53
CA TYR A 29 -13.20 -7.67 -3.18
C TYR A 29 -13.19 -8.78 -2.14
N THR A 30 -13.96 -9.84 -2.39
CA THR A 30 -14.14 -11.01 -1.52
C THR A 30 -14.21 -12.30 -2.32
N ASP A 31 -14.29 -13.42 -1.60
CA ASP A 31 -14.48 -14.76 -2.16
C ASP A 31 -13.40 -15.05 -3.21
N PHE A 32 -12.19 -15.34 -2.73
CA PHE A 32 -11.03 -15.52 -3.59
C PHE A 32 -10.92 -16.96 -4.09
N SER A 33 -10.98 -17.16 -5.42
CA SER A 33 -10.77 -18.48 -6.06
C SER A 33 -9.32 -18.91 -6.06
N ARG A 34 -8.39 -17.95 -6.01
CA ARG A 34 -6.94 -18.21 -5.95
C ARG A 34 -6.23 -17.26 -5.01
N LYS A 35 -5.29 -17.84 -4.26
CA LYS A 35 -4.31 -17.13 -3.45
C LYS A 35 -2.93 -17.60 -3.90
N ILE A 36 -2.14 -16.72 -4.49
CA ILE A 36 -0.84 -17.03 -5.10
C ILE A 36 0.25 -16.37 -4.27
N ILE A 37 1.03 -17.18 -3.55
CA ILE A 37 2.22 -16.71 -2.83
C ILE A 37 3.40 -16.74 -3.80
N LEU A 38 4.03 -15.58 -3.99
CA LEU A 38 5.13 -15.42 -4.91
C LEU A 38 6.49 -15.80 -4.28
N ASN A 39 7.31 -16.44 -5.08
CA ASN A 39 8.69 -16.80 -4.76
C ASN A 39 9.53 -16.82 -6.04
N LYS A 40 10.83 -17.12 -5.92
CA LYS A 40 11.77 -17.19 -7.05
C LYS A 40 11.29 -18.13 -8.19
N ARG A 41 10.60 -19.23 -7.85
CA ARG A 41 10.23 -20.28 -8.83
C ARG A 41 9.00 -19.89 -9.66
N ASN A 42 8.10 -19.08 -9.13
CA ASN A 42 6.81 -18.81 -9.76
C ASN A 42 6.57 -17.35 -10.18
N VAL A 43 7.38 -16.40 -9.75
CA VAL A 43 7.17 -14.97 -10.00
C VAL A 43 7.16 -14.64 -11.49
N PHE A 44 8.09 -15.19 -12.29
CA PHE A 44 8.13 -14.94 -13.74
C PHE A 44 6.93 -15.57 -14.46
N ARG A 45 6.52 -16.79 -14.07
CA ARG A 45 5.32 -17.42 -14.62
C ARG A 45 4.07 -16.61 -14.28
N PHE A 46 3.99 -16.04 -13.08
CA PHE A 46 2.89 -15.16 -12.68
C PHE A 46 2.86 -13.88 -13.53
N LEU A 47 4.00 -13.21 -13.73
CA LEU A 47 4.09 -11.97 -14.50
C LEU A 47 3.76 -12.17 -15.99
N ASN A 48 4.06 -13.35 -16.54
CA ASN A 48 3.82 -13.70 -17.95
C ASN A 48 2.45 -14.33 -18.20
N GLN A 49 1.54 -14.33 -17.21
CA GLN A 49 0.19 -14.84 -17.42
C GLN A 49 -0.56 -14.00 -18.46
N LYS A 50 -1.10 -14.67 -19.46
CA LYS A 50 -2.02 -14.04 -20.42
C LYS A 50 -3.39 -13.90 -19.77
N ILE A 51 -3.90 -12.68 -19.70
CA ILE A 51 -5.28 -12.40 -19.28
C ILE A 51 -6.15 -12.36 -20.53
N PRO A 52 -7.29 -13.06 -20.57
CA PRO A 52 -8.21 -13.00 -21.70
C PRO A 52 -8.63 -11.55 -21.98
N THR A 53 -8.56 -11.14 -23.24
CA THR A 53 -8.92 -9.77 -23.66
C THR A 53 -10.38 -9.63 -24.07
N LYS A 54 -11.08 -10.75 -24.30
CA LYS A 54 -12.51 -10.78 -24.65
C LYS A 54 -13.32 -11.35 -23.48
N GLY A 55 -14.50 -10.77 -23.22
CA GLY A 55 -15.40 -11.22 -22.14
C GLY A 55 -14.89 -10.89 -20.73
N PHE A 56 -14.08 -9.85 -20.58
CA PHE A 56 -13.48 -9.43 -19.29
C PHE A 56 -14.56 -9.09 -18.27
N LYS A 57 -14.51 -9.76 -17.13
CA LYS A 57 -15.33 -9.44 -15.95
C LYS A 57 -14.54 -8.55 -15.00
N GLU A 58 -15.21 -7.72 -14.21
CA GLU A 58 -14.57 -6.85 -13.19
C GLU A 58 -13.76 -7.62 -12.13
N THR A 59 -13.97 -8.93 -12.03
CA THR A 59 -13.23 -9.84 -11.14
C THR A 59 -12.10 -10.61 -11.85
N ASP A 60 -11.93 -10.44 -13.17
CA ASP A 60 -10.84 -11.06 -13.94
C ASP A 60 -9.53 -10.28 -13.77
N LEU A 61 -9.11 -10.14 -12.53
CA LEU A 61 -7.90 -9.43 -12.14
C LEU A 61 -7.21 -10.12 -10.97
N PHE A 62 -5.97 -9.79 -10.75
CA PHE A 62 -5.23 -10.15 -9.56
C PHE A 62 -4.91 -8.91 -8.73
N ILE A 63 -5.23 -8.93 -7.44
CA ILE A 63 -4.93 -7.84 -6.51
C ILE A 63 -3.96 -8.38 -5.46
N GLY A 64 -2.90 -7.63 -5.19
CA GLY A 64 -1.90 -8.05 -4.21
C GLY A 64 -0.73 -7.10 -4.13
N PHE A 65 0.41 -7.61 -3.72
CA PHE A 65 1.63 -6.82 -3.63
C PHE A 65 2.87 -7.65 -3.97
N PHE A 66 3.90 -6.95 -4.40
CA PHE A 66 5.27 -7.45 -4.50
C PHE A 66 6.05 -6.95 -3.28
N GLY A 67 6.58 -7.88 -2.47
CA GLY A 67 7.48 -7.55 -1.39
C GLY A 67 8.86 -7.18 -1.94
N TYR A 68 9.55 -6.29 -1.25
CA TYR A 68 10.88 -5.84 -1.65
C TYR A 68 11.90 -6.98 -1.73
N GLU A 69 11.71 -8.03 -0.93
CA GLU A 69 12.55 -9.23 -0.90
C GLU A 69 12.49 -10.07 -2.19
N LEU A 70 11.49 -9.86 -3.06
CA LEU A 70 11.46 -10.47 -4.39
C LEU A 70 12.57 -9.95 -5.31
N LEU A 71 13.12 -8.77 -5.05
CA LEU A 71 14.22 -8.20 -5.83
C LEU A 71 15.43 -9.14 -5.87
N ASN A 72 15.72 -9.86 -4.76
CA ASN A 72 16.76 -10.89 -4.74
C ASN A 72 16.54 -11.96 -5.82
N SER A 73 15.29 -12.25 -6.13
CA SER A 73 14.92 -13.28 -7.09
C SER A 73 14.83 -12.77 -8.51
N LEU A 74 14.57 -11.47 -8.70
CA LEU A 74 14.34 -10.85 -10.00
C LEU A 74 15.60 -10.25 -10.61
N ILE A 75 16.42 -9.59 -9.80
CA ILE A 75 17.59 -8.83 -10.29
C ILE A 75 18.89 -9.16 -9.54
N GLY A 76 18.89 -10.22 -8.73
CA GLY A 76 20.09 -10.68 -8.02
C GLY A 76 20.59 -9.80 -6.87
N VAL A 77 19.84 -8.76 -6.50
CA VAL A 77 20.21 -7.85 -5.41
C VAL A 77 19.98 -8.52 -4.06
N LYS A 78 21.02 -8.65 -3.25
CA LYS A 78 20.91 -9.17 -1.89
C LYS A 78 20.27 -8.14 -0.97
N VAL A 79 19.01 -8.34 -0.61
CA VAL A 79 18.29 -7.52 0.37
C VAL A 79 18.39 -8.21 1.73
N PRO A 80 18.82 -7.50 2.79
CA PRO A 80 18.85 -8.06 4.14
C PRO A 80 17.48 -8.52 4.58
N GLN A 81 17.37 -9.78 5.02
CA GLN A 81 16.11 -10.28 5.58
C GLN A 81 15.76 -9.53 6.87
N GLN A 82 14.55 -9.02 6.94
CA GLN A 82 14.06 -8.40 8.16
C GLN A 82 13.64 -9.50 9.14
N ARG A 83 14.38 -9.61 10.25
CA ARG A 83 14.03 -10.52 11.34
C ARG A 83 12.71 -10.09 12.02
N GLY A 84 11.86 -11.05 12.32
CA GLY A 84 10.73 -10.88 13.24
C GLY A 84 9.36 -10.54 12.63
N ILE A 85 9.22 -10.54 11.30
CA ILE A 85 7.91 -10.49 10.65
C ILE A 85 7.87 -11.59 9.59
N ASN A 86 7.08 -12.63 9.84
CA ASN A 86 6.83 -13.67 8.84
C ASN A 86 5.80 -13.16 7.83
N PHE A 87 6.29 -12.43 6.83
CA PHE A 87 5.49 -11.81 5.78
C PHE A 87 5.79 -12.46 4.44
N PRO A 88 4.81 -12.72 3.58
CA PRO A 88 5.08 -13.29 2.27
C PRO A 88 5.89 -12.31 1.40
N LYS A 89 6.82 -12.84 0.59
CA LYS A 89 7.62 -12.04 -0.34
C LYS A 89 6.79 -11.38 -1.45
N GLY A 90 5.60 -11.86 -1.67
CA GLY A 90 4.57 -11.31 -2.52
C GLY A 90 3.37 -12.23 -2.48
N ILE A 91 2.20 -11.66 -2.64
CA ILE A 91 0.95 -12.42 -2.67
C ILE A 91 -0.07 -11.72 -3.54
N PHE A 92 -0.80 -12.52 -4.33
CA PHE A 92 -1.90 -12.04 -5.17
C PHE A 92 -3.13 -12.90 -4.98
N TYR A 93 -4.29 -12.26 -5.03
CA TYR A 93 -5.61 -12.85 -4.89
C TYR A 93 -6.41 -12.65 -6.17
N LYS A 94 -7.10 -13.70 -6.65
CA LYS A 94 -8.11 -13.59 -7.69
C LYS A 94 -9.48 -13.55 -7.03
N PRO A 95 -10.19 -12.40 -7.01
CA PRO A 95 -11.51 -12.29 -6.41
C PRO A 95 -12.58 -12.92 -7.33
N GLU A 96 -13.64 -13.41 -6.73
CA GLU A 96 -14.86 -13.83 -7.42
C GLU A 96 -15.99 -12.81 -7.28
N LYS A 97 -15.90 -11.97 -6.24
CA LYS A 97 -16.93 -10.97 -5.94
C LYS A 97 -16.34 -9.59 -5.75
N LYS A 98 -16.98 -8.61 -6.41
CA LYS A 98 -16.72 -7.19 -6.25
C LYS A 98 -17.98 -6.48 -5.76
N ILE A 99 -17.85 -5.62 -4.77
CA ILE A 99 -18.91 -4.77 -4.22
C ILE A 99 -18.41 -3.34 -4.23
N SER A 100 -19.05 -2.48 -5.02
CA SER A 100 -18.72 -1.04 -5.02
C SER A 100 -19.30 -0.37 -3.79
N LEU A 101 -18.43 0.26 -3.00
CA LEU A 101 -18.74 1.06 -1.84
C LEU A 101 -18.81 2.54 -2.26
N ASN A 102 -19.71 3.31 -1.67
CA ASN A 102 -19.82 4.74 -1.98
C ASN A 102 -18.57 5.53 -1.55
N ASN A 103 -18.40 6.75 -2.07
CA ASN A 103 -17.25 7.63 -1.80
C ASN A 103 -16.98 7.92 -0.32
N LYS A 104 -17.96 7.75 0.53
CA LYS A 104 -17.79 7.74 1.99
C LYS A 104 -17.80 6.28 2.41
N LEU A 105 -16.64 5.73 2.79
CA LEU A 105 -16.62 4.60 3.70
C LEU A 105 -17.37 5.08 4.95
N ILE A 106 -18.68 4.85 4.99
CA ILE A 106 -19.57 5.24 6.09
C ILE A 106 -19.31 4.25 7.23
N TYR A 107 -18.14 4.32 7.78
CA TYR A 107 -17.75 3.60 8.96
C TYR A 107 -17.29 4.62 9.99
N ASN A 108 -18.02 4.74 11.08
CA ASN A 108 -17.61 5.60 12.18
C ASN A 108 -16.60 4.80 13.04
N PRO A 109 -15.29 5.03 12.90
CA PRO A 109 -14.31 4.24 13.62
C PRO A 109 -14.44 4.49 15.11
N LYS A 110 -14.64 3.41 15.88
CA LYS A 110 -14.74 3.46 17.35
C LYS A 110 -13.39 3.71 18.04
N ILE A 111 -12.36 4.08 17.28
CA ILE A 111 -11.03 4.30 17.85
C ILE A 111 -11.01 5.55 18.73
N LYS A 112 -11.04 5.35 20.04
CA LYS A 112 -10.65 6.39 21.00
C LYS A 112 -9.12 6.55 20.93
N THR A 113 -8.64 7.67 20.43
CA THR A 113 -7.22 7.95 20.10
C THR A 113 -6.35 8.37 21.28
N ASN A 114 -6.49 7.80 22.42
CA ASN A 114 -5.47 8.00 23.46
C ASN A 114 -4.28 7.06 23.22
N PHE A 115 -3.53 7.30 22.16
CA PHE A 115 -2.23 6.65 21.98
C PHE A 115 -1.18 7.25 22.94
N LYS A 116 -1.29 6.95 24.24
CA LYS A 116 -0.22 7.22 25.21
C LYS A 116 1.01 6.30 25.00
N LYS A 117 0.96 5.38 24.04
CA LYS A 117 2.05 4.41 23.81
C LYS A 117 3.13 5.01 22.92
N LYS A 118 4.38 4.92 23.38
CA LYS A 118 5.56 5.36 22.62
C LYS A 118 5.84 4.37 21.47
N PHE A 119 6.10 4.91 20.28
CA PHE A 119 6.63 4.13 19.17
C PHE A 119 8.09 3.78 19.41
N LYS A 120 8.49 2.58 19.02
CA LYS A 120 9.92 2.22 18.84
C LYS A 120 10.33 2.62 17.43
N ILE A 121 11.40 3.40 17.34
CA ILE A 121 11.94 3.91 16.07
C ILE A 121 13.23 3.15 15.79
N ASN A 122 13.45 2.70 14.56
CA ASN A 122 14.66 1.97 14.17
C ASN A 122 15.89 2.87 13.98
N ILE A 123 15.69 4.14 13.68
CA ILE A 123 16.73 5.14 13.45
C ILE A 123 16.36 6.40 14.25
N ASP A 124 17.13 6.72 15.28
CA ASP A 124 16.98 7.99 16.00
C ASP A 124 17.51 9.19 15.19
N SER A 125 17.30 10.40 15.67
CA SER A 125 17.70 11.63 14.96
C SER A 125 19.20 11.75 14.74
N GLN A 126 20.04 11.31 15.69
CA GLN A 126 21.50 11.38 15.57
C GLN A 126 22.01 10.38 14.51
N ASN A 127 21.53 9.15 14.55
CA ASN A 127 21.87 8.13 13.56
C ASN A 127 21.33 8.49 12.18
N TYR A 128 20.14 9.10 12.10
CA TYR A 128 19.61 9.62 10.85
C TYR A 128 20.55 10.65 10.23
N ARG A 129 21.04 11.60 11.01
CA ARG A 129 21.98 12.64 10.54
C ARG A 129 23.28 12.02 10.01
N LYS A 130 23.88 11.08 10.75
CA LYS A 130 25.10 10.37 10.30
C LYS A 130 24.88 9.65 8.96
N ILE A 131 23.76 8.94 8.81
CA ILE A 131 23.39 8.24 7.58
C ILE A 131 23.18 9.25 6.45
N PHE A 132 22.45 10.34 6.71
CA PHE A 132 22.22 11.39 5.73
C PHE A 132 23.53 12.01 5.21
N ASP A 133 24.43 12.38 6.09
CA ASP A 133 25.72 13.00 5.72
C ASP A 133 26.59 12.01 4.91
N LYS A 134 26.61 10.73 5.29
CA LYS A 134 27.29 9.69 4.53
C LYS A 134 26.73 9.57 3.11
N PHE A 135 25.42 9.51 2.96
CA PHE A 135 24.78 9.37 1.64
C PHE A 135 24.86 10.65 0.80
N LYS A 136 24.83 11.83 1.45
CA LYS A 136 25.05 13.11 0.76
C LYS A 136 26.45 13.18 0.13
N LYS A 137 27.48 12.64 0.82
CA LYS A 137 28.83 12.53 0.24
C LYS A 137 28.83 11.62 -0.99
N LYS A 138 28.13 10.47 -0.95
CA LYS A 138 28.04 9.53 -2.08
C LYS A 138 27.28 10.09 -3.29
N ILE A 139 26.28 10.93 -3.06
CA ILE A 139 25.61 11.68 -4.15
C ILE A 139 26.58 12.70 -4.76
N LYS A 140 27.34 13.42 -3.93
CA LYS A 140 28.33 14.40 -4.40
C LYS A 140 29.48 13.77 -5.19
N SER A 141 29.89 12.55 -4.83
CA SER A 141 30.93 11.80 -5.56
C SER A 141 30.42 11.09 -6.82
N GLY A 142 29.12 11.24 -7.15
CA GLY A 142 28.54 10.65 -8.36
C GLY A 142 28.24 9.14 -8.25
N GLU A 143 28.40 8.52 -7.07
CA GLU A 143 28.10 7.08 -6.88
C GLU A 143 26.59 6.76 -7.07
N THR A 144 25.73 7.76 -6.83
CA THR A 144 24.28 7.67 -7.04
C THR A 144 23.68 9.06 -7.12
N TYR A 145 22.53 9.20 -7.78
CA TYR A 145 21.83 10.48 -7.90
C TYR A 145 20.75 10.69 -6.85
N GLN A 146 20.24 9.60 -6.24
CA GLN A 146 19.16 9.64 -5.24
C GLN A 146 19.25 8.47 -4.29
N ILE A 147 18.96 8.73 -3.01
CA ILE A 147 18.86 7.69 -1.97
C ILE A 147 17.65 7.99 -1.08
N LYS A 148 16.87 6.95 -0.76
CA LYS A 148 15.75 7.04 0.16
C LYS A 148 16.10 6.44 1.51
N ILE A 149 16.10 7.28 2.57
CA ILE A 149 16.29 6.82 3.95
C ILE A 149 14.92 6.52 4.56
N CYS A 150 14.68 5.26 4.92
CA CYS A 150 13.40 4.83 5.48
C CYS A 150 13.47 4.65 6.99
N THR A 151 12.56 5.32 7.72
CA THR A 151 12.39 5.17 9.15
C THR A 151 11.20 4.29 9.46
N LYS A 152 11.37 3.30 10.35
CA LYS A 152 10.31 2.40 10.80
C LYS A 152 9.85 2.77 12.20
N TYR A 153 8.55 2.85 12.35
CA TYR A 153 7.89 3.02 13.63
C TYR A 153 7.17 1.72 13.98
N LYS A 154 7.44 1.18 15.17
CA LYS A 154 6.80 -0.03 15.68
C LYS A 154 6.03 0.27 16.94
N MET A 155 4.82 -0.24 17.05
CA MET A 155 4.00 -0.13 18.25
C MET A 155 3.18 -1.42 18.43
N LYS A 156 3.10 -1.93 19.66
CA LYS A 156 2.14 -2.98 20.01
C LYS A 156 0.79 -2.34 20.28
N SER A 157 -0.24 -2.70 19.51
CA SER A 157 -1.60 -2.18 19.67
C SER A 157 -2.64 -3.24 19.34
N LYS A 158 -3.85 -3.07 19.92
CA LYS A 158 -5.05 -3.86 19.60
C LYS A 158 -6.00 -3.03 18.70
N ILE A 159 -5.48 -2.35 17.70
CA ILE A 159 -6.28 -1.56 16.76
C ILE A 159 -6.91 -2.51 15.74
N ASP A 160 -8.22 -2.36 15.50
CA ASP A 160 -8.86 -3.02 14.38
C ASP A 160 -8.31 -2.42 13.06
N PRO A 161 -7.82 -3.26 12.13
CA PRO A 161 -7.22 -2.76 10.88
C PRO A 161 -8.23 -2.00 10.00
N LEU A 162 -9.50 -2.37 9.99
CA LEU A 162 -10.54 -1.68 9.23
C LEU A 162 -10.79 -0.29 9.80
N ASP A 163 -10.89 -0.16 11.12
CA ASP A 163 -11.00 1.14 11.79
C ASP A 163 -9.83 2.06 11.44
N LEU A 164 -8.61 1.51 11.45
CA LEU A 164 -7.41 2.25 11.09
C LEU A 164 -7.45 2.70 9.62
N PHE A 165 -7.82 1.81 8.70
CA PHE A 165 -7.94 2.14 7.28
C PHE A 165 -8.97 3.23 7.02
N CYS A 166 -10.17 3.11 7.59
CA CYS A 166 -11.22 4.11 7.46
C CYS A 166 -10.75 5.47 7.94
N ARG A 167 -10.10 5.52 9.09
CA ARG A 167 -9.56 6.77 9.63
C ARG A 167 -8.48 7.39 8.75
N LEU A 168 -7.52 6.60 8.31
CA LEU A 168 -6.46 7.06 7.40
C LEU A 168 -7.03 7.56 6.08
N SER A 169 -8.02 6.87 5.51
CA SER A 169 -8.66 7.28 4.26
C SER A 169 -9.44 8.59 4.37
N HIS A 170 -9.97 8.92 5.56
CA HIS A 170 -10.63 10.20 5.83
C HIS A 170 -9.65 11.34 6.06
N THR A 171 -8.54 11.07 6.75
CA THR A 171 -7.55 12.11 7.10
C THR A 171 -6.53 12.35 6.00
N ASN A 172 -6.23 11.31 5.23
CA ASN A 172 -5.28 11.34 4.11
C ASN A 172 -5.99 10.97 2.81
N LEU A 173 -6.40 11.99 2.05
CA LEU A 173 -7.12 11.84 0.78
C LEU A 173 -6.20 11.36 -0.36
N ALA A 174 -5.38 10.35 -0.08
CA ALA A 174 -4.46 9.80 -1.04
C ALA A 174 -5.18 9.19 -2.26
N PRO A 175 -4.65 9.35 -3.49
CA PRO A 175 -5.24 8.75 -4.68
C PRO A 175 -5.20 7.22 -4.66
N GLU A 176 -4.13 6.63 -4.12
CA GLU A 176 -3.91 5.20 -4.06
C GLU A 176 -4.06 4.70 -2.62
N ALA A 177 -5.30 4.46 -2.19
CA ALA A 177 -5.58 3.91 -0.87
C ALA A 177 -6.09 2.48 -0.99
N PHE A 178 -5.50 1.57 -0.21
CA PHE A 178 -5.96 0.19 -0.16
C PHE A 178 -5.75 -0.45 1.20
N MET A 179 -6.51 -1.50 1.44
CA MET A 179 -6.35 -2.41 2.56
C MET A 179 -6.44 -3.84 2.05
N ILE A 180 -5.44 -4.65 2.39
CA ILE A 180 -5.49 -6.11 2.22
C ILE A 180 -5.59 -6.70 3.62
N LYS A 181 -6.67 -7.42 3.91
CA LYS A 181 -6.80 -8.21 5.12
C LYS A 181 -6.68 -9.68 4.77
N ASP A 182 -5.68 -10.33 5.32
CA ASP A 182 -5.54 -11.79 5.33
C ASP A 182 -5.83 -12.34 6.73
N GLU A 183 -5.82 -13.63 6.91
CA GLU A 183 -6.07 -14.30 8.19
C GLU A 183 -5.11 -13.82 9.28
N ASN A 184 -3.82 -13.72 8.96
CA ASN A 184 -2.75 -13.47 9.92
C ASN A 184 -2.18 -12.05 9.91
N TYR A 185 -2.52 -11.23 8.92
CA TYR A 185 -1.99 -9.87 8.79
C TYR A 185 -2.94 -8.95 8.03
N SER A 186 -2.66 -7.67 8.13
CA SER A 186 -3.30 -6.66 7.31
C SER A 186 -2.26 -5.66 6.79
N ILE A 187 -2.42 -5.27 5.54
CA ILE A 187 -1.65 -4.20 4.91
C ILE A 187 -2.59 -3.03 4.66
N ILE A 188 -2.19 -1.85 5.09
CA ILE A 188 -2.94 -0.62 4.87
C ILE A 188 -2.01 0.38 4.24
N SER A 189 -2.45 1.00 3.15
CA SER A 189 -1.70 2.04 2.46
C SER A 189 -2.61 3.20 2.08
N CYS A 190 -2.08 4.42 2.22
CA CYS A 190 -2.62 5.64 1.65
C CYS A 190 -1.48 6.33 0.91
N SER A 191 -1.17 5.85 -0.30
CA SER A 191 -0.07 6.35 -1.11
C SER A 191 -0.47 7.60 -1.88
N PRO A 192 0.35 8.66 -1.87
CA PRO A 192 0.09 9.86 -2.67
C PRO A 192 0.42 9.67 -4.15
N GLU A 193 1.14 8.61 -4.49
CA GLU A 193 1.77 8.45 -5.79
C GLU A 193 1.48 7.06 -6.37
N ASN A 194 1.13 7.06 -7.66
CA ASN A 194 1.02 5.86 -8.49
C ASN A 194 2.35 5.65 -9.22
N LEU A 195 2.92 4.47 -9.11
CA LEU A 195 4.21 4.16 -9.75
C LEU A 195 4.06 4.06 -11.27
N ILE A 196 3.09 3.27 -11.71
CA ILE A 196 2.86 3.01 -13.13
C ILE A 196 1.41 2.57 -13.37
N THR A 197 0.82 3.05 -14.43
CA THR A 197 -0.48 2.60 -14.94
C THR A 197 -0.32 2.20 -16.39
N LYS A 198 -0.83 1.02 -16.76
CA LYS A 198 -0.89 0.57 -18.16
C LYS A 198 -2.35 0.32 -18.54
N ILE A 199 -2.81 0.99 -19.60
CA ILE A 199 -4.15 0.81 -20.17
C ILE A 199 -3.99 0.59 -21.68
N GLY A 200 -4.26 -0.62 -22.13
CA GLY A 200 -3.96 -1.02 -23.51
C GLY A 200 -2.46 -0.84 -23.82
N PRO A 201 -2.09 -0.14 -24.89
CA PRO A 201 -0.70 0.14 -25.25
C PRO A 201 -0.09 1.31 -24.45
N VAL A 202 -0.91 2.11 -23.76
CA VAL A 202 -0.47 3.33 -23.08
C VAL A 202 0.05 3.01 -21.70
N VAL A 203 1.28 3.43 -21.40
CA VAL A 203 1.92 3.34 -20.09
C VAL A 203 2.10 4.77 -19.55
N THR A 204 1.62 5.00 -18.33
CA THR A 204 1.68 6.30 -17.66
C THR A 204 2.38 6.19 -16.33
N THR A 205 3.26 7.13 -16.02
CA THR A 205 3.81 7.35 -14.67
C THR A 205 3.64 8.82 -14.29
N LYS A 206 3.40 9.09 -13.00
CA LYS A 206 3.19 10.45 -12.46
C LYS A 206 4.05 10.62 -11.21
N PRO A 207 5.38 10.75 -11.35
CA PRO A 207 6.26 10.90 -10.21
C PRO A 207 6.02 12.23 -9.50
N ILE A 208 6.10 12.23 -8.18
CA ILE A 208 6.00 13.41 -7.32
C ILE A 208 7.37 13.71 -6.73
N ALA A 209 7.83 14.97 -6.87
CA ALA A 209 9.07 15.44 -6.26
C ALA A 209 8.82 16.72 -5.48
N GLY A 210 9.36 16.76 -4.25
CA GLY A 210 9.24 17.92 -3.37
C GLY A 210 7.88 18.00 -2.64
N THR A 211 7.87 18.80 -1.57
CA THR A 211 6.66 19.05 -0.77
C THR A 211 6.72 20.47 -0.24
N VAL A 212 5.66 21.23 -0.47
CA VAL A 212 5.52 22.60 0.04
C VAL A 212 4.32 22.69 0.97
N LYS A 213 4.50 23.38 2.11
CA LYS A 213 3.41 23.61 3.05
C LYS A 213 2.37 24.53 2.43
N LYS A 214 1.15 24.04 2.22
CA LYS A 214 0.03 24.86 1.75
C LYS A 214 -0.39 25.83 2.86
N SER A 215 -0.27 27.13 2.64
CA SER A 215 -0.81 28.17 3.50
C SER A 215 -2.10 28.74 2.91
N LYS A 216 -2.92 29.45 3.75
CA LYS A 216 -4.14 30.12 3.29
C LYS A 216 -3.88 31.14 2.15
N LYS A 217 -2.67 31.69 2.09
CA LYS A 217 -2.21 32.69 1.08
C LYS A 217 -1.49 32.06 -0.12
N MET A 218 -1.42 30.71 -0.20
CA MET A 218 -0.73 30.01 -1.28
C MET A 218 -1.60 30.00 -2.53
N THR A 219 -1.16 30.71 -3.57
CA THR A 219 -1.76 30.62 -4.91
C THR A 219 -1.06 29.55 -5.72
N LYS A 220 -1.70 29.05 -6.80
CA LYS A 220 -1.12 28.06 -7.71
C LYS A 220 0.25 28.53 -8.26
N ASN A 221 0.38 29.80 -8.63
CA ASN A 221 1.64 30.35 -9.15
C ASN A 221 2.76 30.45 -8.11
N LYS A 222 2.42 30.62 -6.81
CA LYS A 222 3.41 30.58 -5.71
C LYS A 222 3.85 29.16 -5.37
N ALA A 223 3.02 28.16 -5.66
CA ALA A 223 3.36 26.76 -5.42
C ALA A 223 4.23 26.16 -6.56
N LEU A 224 4.28 26.80 -7.73
CA LEU A 224 5.03 26.36 -8.90
C LEU A 224 6.42 27.04 -9.01
N LYS A 225 6.71 28.02 -8.15
CA LYS A 225 8.04 28.63 -7.98
C LYS A 225 8.79 27.93 -6.85
#